data_5d795b0687b3594d911c2ad0628820fe
#
_entry.id   5d795b0687b3594d911c2ad0628820fe
#
_cell.length_a   1.000
_cell.length_b   1.000
_cell.length_c   1.000
_cell.angle_alpha   90.00
_cell.angle_beta   90.00
_cell.angle_gamma   90.00
#
_symmetry.space_group_name_H-M   'P 1'
#
loop_
_entity.id
_entity.type
_entity.pdbx_description
1 polymer ?
#
loop_
_entity_poly.entity_id
_entity_poly.type
_entity_poly.pdbx_seq_one_letter_code
_entity_poly.pdbx_strand_id
1 'polypeptide(L)'
;MTETTAATPNETRDTKLEIIMGRKALDKLAAATVLVLGCGGVGSNCCEALARGGIGHFVILDKDIVAPSNINRQAIAFHSTIGKRKVDVMEAMIHDINPAATVIKRTEYLLSDNIDDFFASVLEQTDGKLDCVVDAIDTISAKLTIAKYAQDHDIRLVSSMGGANKLHPECLRFADIFDTVRDPMSRIMRKECKKRGIKSLHVLFSCEESVKTQPRDPSNIHERTELGTASFMPPIMGQMIAGEVIRQISGRGIERVRADGQRLD
;
A
#
# COMPACT_ATOMS: atom_id res chain seq x y z
N MET A 1 2.50 -4.05 41.96
CA MET A 1 1.08 -3.62 41.83
C MET A 1 1.02 -2.87 40.51
N THR A 2 0.57 -3.54 39.45
CA THR A 2 0.34 -2.92 38.14
C THR A 2 -1.06 -2.32 38.17
N GLU A 3 -1.17 -1.01 38.29
CA GLU A 3 -2.42 -0.30 38.06
C GLU A 3 -2.83 -0.50 36.61
N THR A 4 -3.78 -1.37 36.39
CA THR A 4 -4.52 -1.44 35.14
C THR A 4 -5.39 -0.18 35.09
N THR A 5 -4.95 0.86 34.37
CA THR A 5 -5.79 2.01 34.06
C THR A 5 -7.03 1.49 33.33
N ALA A 6 -8.16 1.42 34.02
CA ALA A 6 -9.45 1.08 33.44
C ALA A 6 -9.74 2.07 32.30
N ALA A 7 -9.96 1.56 31.09
CA ALA A 7 -10.43 2.37 29.97
C ALA A 7 -11.71 3.12 30.41
N THR A 8 -11.81 4.39 30.05
CA THR A 8 -13.03 5.19 30.31
C THR A 8 -14.23 4.45 29.72
N PRO A 9 -15.38 4.32 30.42
CA PRO A 9 -16.50 3.45 30.05
C PRO A 9 -17.08 3.64 28.63
N ASN A 10 -16.70 4.67 27.90
CA ASN A 10 -17.18 5.02 26.55
C ASN A 10 -16.05 5.11 25.50
N GLU A 11 -14.82 4.69 25.79
CA GLU A 11 -13.72 4.78 24.82
C GLU A 11 -13.72 3.56 23.89
N THR A 12 -13.75 3.84 22.57
CA THR A 12 -13.69 2.83 21.52
C THR A 12 -12.45 3.06 20.65
N ARG A 13 -12.10 2.09 19.82
CA ARG A 13 -11.04 2.22 18.80
C ARG A 13 -11.19 3.50 17.98
N ASP A 14 -12.42 3.88 17.65
CA ASP A 14 -12.72 4.98 16.74
C ASP A 14 -12.79 6.35 17.42
N THR A 15 -12.77 6.41 18.77
CA THR A 15 -12.96 7.66 19.52
C THR A 15 -12.08 8.81 19.05
N LYS A 16 -10.78 8.57 18.83
CA LYS A 16 -9.85 9.61 18.39
C LYS A 16 -10.01 9.95 16.90
N LEU A 17 -10.37 8.98 16.08
CA LEU A 17 -10.66 9.20 14.65
C LEU A 17 -11.94 10.03 14.49
N GLU A 18 -12.96 9.76 15.26
CA GLU A 18 -14.23 10.48 15.19
C GLU A 18 -14.08 11.97 15.50
N ILE A 19 -13.20 12.33 16.43
CA ILE A 19 -12.92 13.74 16.77
C ILE A 19 -12.41 14.52 15.56
N ILE A 20 -11.52 13.95 14.74
CA ILE A 20 -10.92 14.66 13.61
C ILE A 20 -11.65 14.44 12.28
N MET A 21 -12.32 13.31 12.11
CA MET A 21 -12.95 12.93 10.85
C MET A 21 -14.47 13.06 10.86
N GLY A 22 -15.09 12.87 12.02
CA GLY A 22 -16.53 12.84 12.22
C GLY A 22 -17.17 11.50 11.84
N ARG A 23 -18.33 11.18 12.43
CA ARG A 23 -19.03 9.89 12.27
C ARG A 23 -19.31 9.53 10.83
N LYS A 24 -19.80 10.46 10.00
CA LYS A 24 -20.09 10.21 8.57
C LYS A 24 -18.89 9.74 7.76
N ALA A 25 -17.68 10.22 8.11
CA ALA A 25 -16.45 9.77 7.45
C ALA A 25 -16.11 8.35 7.87
N LEU A 26 -16.25 8.02 9.17
CA LEU A 26 -16.00 6.68 9.68
C LEU A 26 -17.01 5.65 9.11
N ASP A 27 -18.27 6.02 8.98
CA ASP A 27 -19.29 5.14 8.37
C ASP A 27 -18.94 4.82 6.91
N LYS A 28 -18.43 5.79 6.14
CA LYS A 28 -17.94 5.56 4.77
C LYS A 28 -16.75 4.59 4.75
N LEU A 29 -15.79 4.77 5.67
CA LEU A 29 -14.61 3.90 5.77
C LEU A 29 -15.00 2.47 6.17
N ALA A 30 -15.93 2.34 7.11
CA ALA A 30 -16.45 1.04 7.56
C ALA A 30 -17.20 0.29 6.44
N ALA A 31 -17.83 1.00 5.50
CA ALA A 31 -18.53 0.42 4.36
C ALA A 31 -17.62 0.19 3.13
N ALA A 32 -16.38 0.68 3.16
CA ALA A 32 -15.48 0.67 2.00
C ALA A 32 -14.77 -0.65 1.83
N THR A 33 -14.57 -1.04 0.56
CA THR A 33 -13.78 -2.19 0.13
C THR A 33 -12.47 -1.73 -0.51
N VAL A 34 -11.34 -2.16 0.04
CA VAL A 34 -10.01 -1.85 -0.48
C VAL A 34 -9.28 -3.13 -0.88
N LEU A 35 -8.82 -3.19 -2.12
CA LEU A 35 -7.94 -4.25 -2.61
C LEU A 35 -6.49 -3.82 -2.45
N VAL A 36 -5.70 -4.59 -1.70
CA VAL A 36 -4.26 -4.36 -1.54
C VAL A 36 -3.48 -5.48 -2.22
N LEU A 37 -2.76 -5.11 -3.26
CA LEU A 37 -1.93 -6.00 -4.07
C LEU A 37 -0.49 -5.99 -3.55
N GLY A 38 -0.08 -7.08 -2.89
CA GLY A 38 1.20 -7.24 -2.20
C GLY A 38 1.13 -6.90 -0.71
N CYS A 39 1.51 -7.85 0.16
CA CYS A 39 1.66 -7.69 1.62
C CYS A 39 3.13 -7.61 2.04
N GLY A 40 3.96 -6.99 1.21
CA GLY A 40 5.38 -6.72 1.49
C GLY A 40 5.59 -5.53 2.44
N GLY A 41 6.76 -4.87 2.33
CA GLY A 41 7.11 -3.72 3.18
C GLY A 41 6.14 -2.55 3.10
N VAL A 42 5.66 -2.22 1.90
CA VAL A 42 4.66 -1.15 1.70
C VAL A 42 3.27 -1.66 2.04
N GLY A 43 2.85 -2.78 1.42
CA GLY A 43 1.46 -3.24 1.52
C GLY A 43 1.05 -3.69 2.91
N SER A 44 1.90 -4.39 3.67
CA SER A 44 1.55 -4.80 5.03
C SER A 44 1.37 -3.61 5.99
N ASN A 45 2.23 -2.60 5.88
CA ASN A 45 2.10 -1.35 6.65
C ASN A 45 0.91 -0.50 6.18
N CYS A 46 0.55 -0.58 4.89
CA CYS A 46 -0.66 0.04 4.37
C CYS A 46 -1.92 -0.64 4.93
N CYS A 47 -2.00 -1.97 4.90
CA CYS A 47 -3.13 -2.72 5.48
C CYS A 47 -3.30 -2.44 6.97
N GLU A 48 -2.21 -2.40 7.74
CA GLU A 48 -2.24 -2.03 9.16
C GLU A 48 -2.88 -0.66 9.35
N ALA A 49 -2.40 0.36 8.63
CA ALA A 49 -2.91 1.72 8.73
C ALA A 49 -4.37 1.84 8.28
N LEU A 50 -4.77 1.15 7.22
CA LEU A 50 -6.16 1.09 6.75
C LEU A 50 -7.09 0.45 7.79
N ALA A 51 -6.65 -0.65 8.43
CA ALA A 51 -7.41 -1.31 9.49
C ALA A 51 -7.58 -0.39 10.70
N ARG A 52 -6.52 0.30 11.14
CA ARG A 52 -6.57 1.32 12.20
C ARG A 52 -7.44 2.51 11.81
N GLY A 53 -7.47 2.87 10.52
CA GLY A 53 -8.31 3.93 9.97
C GLY A 53 -9.77 3.58 9.81
N GLY A 54 -10.17 2.32 10.07
CA GLY A 54 -11.57 1.91 10.09
C GLY A 54 -12.10 1.34 8.79
N ILE A 55 -11.25 0.99 7.81
CA ILE A 55 -11.70 0.26 6.61
C ILE A 55 -12.36 -1.05 7.04
N GLY A 56 -13.56 -1.32 6.48
CA GLY A 56 -14.37 -2.46 6.85
C GLY A 56 -14.18 -3.69 6.00
N HIS A 57 -13.75 -3.54 4.74
CA HIS A 57 -13.64 -4.68 3.82
C HIS A 57 -12.30 -4.67 3.10
N PHE A 58 -11.58 -5.78 3.20
CA PHE A 58 -10.28 -5.98 2.60
C PHE A 58 -10.30 -7.13 1.60
N VAL A 59 -9.66 -6.91 0.45
CA VAL A 59 -9.15 -7.99 -0.39
C VAL A 59 -7.63 -7.86 -0.38
N ILE A 60 -6.91 -8.88 0.04
CA ILE A 60 -5.45 -8.84 0.13
C ILE A 60 -4.85 -9.94 -0.74
N LEU A 61 -3.85 -9.58 -1.54
CA LEU A 61 -3.16 -10.52 -2.42
C LEU A 61 -1.67 -10.55 -2.09
N ASP A 62 -1.15 -11.71 -1.75
CA ASP A 62 0.28 -12.02 -1.71
C ASP A 62 0.47 -13.54 -1.74
N LYS A 63 1.38 -14.02 -2.59
CA LYS A 63 1.66 -15.44 -2.76
C LYS A 63 2.74 -15.98 -1.83
N ASP A 64 3.50 -15.10 -1.20
CA ASP A 64 4.71 -15.44 -0.47
C ASP A 64 4.43 -15.89 0.98
N ILE A 65 5.46 -16.49 1.55
CA ILE A 65 5.59 -16.72 2.98
C ILE A 65 6.47 -15.65 3.62
N VAL A 66 6.36 -15.47 4.92
CA VAL A 66 7.23 -14.59 5.70
C VAL A 66 8.63 -15.19 5.77
N ALA A 67 9.63 -14.43 5.35
CA ALA A 67 11.04 -14.81 5.37
C ALA A 67 11.82 -13.99 6.42
N PRO A 68 12.96 -14.48 6.94
CA PRO A 68 13.80 -13.76 7.91
C PRO A 68 14.22 -12.36 7.43
N SER A 69 14.52 -12.21 6.13
CA SER A 69 14.87 -10.92 5.51
C SER A 69 13.74 -9.91 5.43
N ASN A 70 12.51 -10.30 5.78
CA ASN A 70 11.35 -9.41 5.81
C ASN A 70 11.21 -8.65 7.13
N ILE A 71 11.82 -9.17 8.22
CA ILE A 71 11.67 -8.64 9.59
C ILE A 71 12.06 -7.17 9.69
N ASN A 72 13.01 -6.72 8.87
CA ASN A 72 13.48 -5.35 8.94
C ASN A 72 12.44 -4.30 8.52
N ARG A 73 11.34 -4.69 7.78
CA ARG A 73 10.44 -3.68 7.19
C ARG A 73 8.97 -4.08 6.99
N GLN A 74 8.62 -5.36 7.10
CA GLN A 74 7.23 -5.81 6.90
C GLN A 74 6.50 -5.89 8.24
N ALA A 75 5.33 -5.27 8.37
CA ALA A 75 4.54 -5.22 9.60
C ALA A 75 4.16 -6.62 10.14
N ILE A 76 4.03 -7.59 9.24
CA ILE A 76 3.66 -8.98 9.53
C ILE A 76 4.85 -9.90 9.86
N ALA A 77 6.09 -9.39 9.73
CA ALA A 77 7.27 -10.23 9.82
C ALA A 77 7.91 -10.17 11.22
N PHE A 78 7.74 -11.25 11.96
CA PHE A 78 8.32 -11.50 13.30
C PHE A 78 8.96 -12.89 13.30
N HIS A 79 9.84 -13.16 14.28
CA HIS A 79 10.39 -14.51 14.46
C HIS A 79 9.27 -15.58 14.57
N SER A 80 8.16 -15.25 15.22
CA SER A 80 7.00 -16.14 15.39
C SER A 80 6.16 -16.35 14.14
N THR A 81 6.34 -15.53 13.10
CA THR A 81 5.56 -15.61 11.84
C THR A 81 6.37 -16.14 10.66
N ILE A 82 7.69 -16.35 10.80
CA ILE A 82 8.52 -16.94 9.75
C ILE A 82 7.92 -18.26 9.27
N GLY A 83 7.84 -18.45 7.94
CA GLY A 83 7.28 -19.63 7.29
C GLY A 83 5.76 -19.63 7.14
N LYS A 84 5.02 -18.70 7.75
CA LYS A 84 3.58 -18.56 7.55
C LYS A 84 3.29 -17.76 6.27
N ARG A 85 2.14 -18.02 5.62
CA ARG A 85 1.70 -17.23 4.46
C ARG A 85 1.47 -15.78 4.88
N LYS A 86 1.95 -14.83 4.09
CA LYS A 86 1.82 -13.40 4.39
C LYS A 86 0.36 -12.97 4.54
N VAL A 87 -0.52 -13.46 3.66
CA VAL A 87 -1.96 -13.14 3.73
C VAL A 87 -2.64 -13.66 4.99
N ASP A 88 -2.22 -14.82 5.53
CA ASP A 88 -2.80 -15.36 6.76
C ASP A 88 -2.37 -14.54 8.00
N VAL A 89 -1.10 -14.11 8.04
CA VAL A 89 -0.61 -13.24 9.11
C VAL A 89 -1.24 -11.85 9.03
N MET A 90 -1.43 -11.33 7.81
CA MET A 90 -2.06 -10.02 7.59
C MET A 90 -3.54 -10.03 8.00
N GLU A 91 -4.29 -11.07 7.64
CA GLU A 91 -5.68 -11.27 8.08
C GLU A 91 -5.78 -11.27 9.61
N ALA A 92 -4.93 -12.05 10.28
CA ALA A 92 -4.91 -12.10 11.76
C ALA A 92 -4.63 -10.73 12.37
N MET A 93 -3.68 -9.96 11.81
CA MET A 93 -3.38 -8.60 12.26
C MET A 93 -4.56 -7.65 12.01
N ILE A 94 -5.21 -7.71 10.83
CA ILE A 94 -6.39 -6.88 10.54
C ILE A 94 -7.50 -7.15 11.56
N HIS A 95 -7.79 -8.41 11.86
CA HIS A 95 -8.83 -8.77 12.81
C HIS A 95 -8.48 -8.40 14.26
N ASP A 96 -7.20 -8.43 14.65
CA ASP A 96 -6.77 -7.98 15.98
C ASP A 96 -6.93 -6.46 16.15
N ILE A 97 -6.77 -5.69 15.06
CA ILE A 97 -6.99 -4.24 15.03
C ILE A 97 -8.48 -3.88 14.86
N ASN A 98 -9.15 -4.53 13.93
CA ASN A 98 -10.54 -4.30 13.55
C ASN A 98 -11.32 -5.62 13.46
N PRO A 99 -11.84 -6.15 14.57
CA PRO A 99 -12.54 -7.44 14.58
C PRO A 99 -13.78 -7.50 13.69
N ALA A 100 -14.37 -6.35 13.35
CA ALA A 100 -15.52 -6.27 12.46
C ALA A 100 -15.17 -6.26 10.97
N ALA A 101 -13.88 -6.16 10.61
CA ALA A 101 -13.47 -6.17 9.22
C ALA A 101 -13.68 -7.54 8.58
N THR A 102 -14.02 -7.55 7.29
CA THR A 102 -13.96 -8.76 6.46
C THR A 102 -12.68 -8.79 5.64
N VAL A 103 -12.08 -9.97 5.48
CA VAL A 103 -10.83 -10.15 4.73
C VAL A 103 -10.97 -11.30 3.75
N ILE A 104 -10.82 -10.99 2.46
CA ILE A 104 -10.72 -11.97 1.38
C ILE A 104 -9.25 -12.11 1.02
N LYS A 105 -8.72 -13.35 1.11
CA LYS A 105 -7.32 -13.65 0.80
C LYS A 105 -7.16 -14.19 -0.60
N ARG A 106 -6.17 -13.69 -1.32
CA ARG A 106 -5.78 -14.12 -2.67
C ARG A 106 -4.29 -14.45 -2.69
N THR A 107 -3.89 -15.50 -3.43
CA THR A 107 -2.51 -16.00 -3.45
C THR A 107 -1.97 -16.25 -4.86
N GLU A 108 -2.70 -15.85 -5.88
CA GLU A 108 -2.30 -16.01 -7.27
C GLU A 108 -1.30 -14.95 -7.74
N TYR A 109 -0.64 -15.22 -8.84
CA TYR A 109 0.12 -14.24 -9.60
C TYR A 109 -0.83 -13.41 -10.47
N LEU A 110 -0.62 -12.09 -10.53
CA LEU A 110 -1.31 -11.24 -11.49
C LEU A 110 -0.49 -11.11 -12.77
N LEU A 111 -1.06 -11.60 -13.85
CA LEU A 111 -0.52 -11.59 -15.19
C LEU A 111 -1.53 -10.96 -16.15
N SER A 112 -1.09 -10.65 -17.38
CA SER A 112 -1.97 -10.07 -18.39
C SER A 112 -3.06 -11.01 -18.89
N ASP A 113 -2.89 -12.30 -18.73
CA ASP A 113 -3.82 -13.34 -19.17
C ASP A 113 -4.87 -13.72 -18.11
N ASN A 114 -4.70 -13.30 -16.86
CA ASN A 114 -5.65 -13.60 -15.78
C ASN A 114 -6.21 -12.37 -15.06
N ILE A 115 -5.87 -11.16 -15.50
CA ILE A 115 -6.27 -9.93 -14.80
C ILE A 115 -7.79 -9.73 -14.81
N ASP A 116 -8.43 -10.01 -15.94
CA ASP A 116 -9.89 -9.85 -16.11
C ASP A 116 -10.64 -10.82 -15.19
N ASP A 117 -10.27 -12.11 -15.19
CA ASP A 117 -10.84 -13.14 -14.32
C ASP A 117 -10.59 -12.83 -12.84
N PHE A 118 -9.41 -12.32 -12.51
CA PHE A 118 -9.09 -11.91 -11.14
C PHE A 118 -10.03 -10.81 -10.64
N PHE A 119 -10.16 -9.71 -11.39
CA PHE A 119 -11.03 -8.62 -10.98
C PHE A 119 -12.51 -8.99 -11.01
N ALA A 120 -12.95 -9.80 -12.00
CA ALA A 120 -14.30 -10.32 -12.02
C ALA A 120 -14.61 -11.12 -10.75
N SER A 121 -13.71 -12.03 -10.35
CA SER A 121 -13.84 -12.80 -9.12
C SER A 121 -13.80 -11.93 -7.85
N VAL A 122 -12.97 -10.87 -7.82
CA VAL A 122 -12.96 -9.92 -6.70
C VAL A 122 -14.29 -9.18 -6.60
N LEU A 123 -14.83 -8.68 -7.72
CA LEU A 123 -16.11 -7.98 -7.75
C LEU A 123 -17.28 -8.90 -7.35
N GLU A 124 -17.27 -10.16 -7.79
CA GLU A 124 -18.26 -11.16 -7.35
C GLU A 124 -18.22 -11.35 -5.82
N GLN A 125 -17.02 -11.53 -5.24
CA GLN A 125 -16.84 -11.76 -3.80
C GLN A 125 -17.12 -10.52 -2.93
N THR A 126 -17.18 -9.33 -3.53
CA THR A 126 -17.41 -8.05 -2.86
C THR A 126 -18.76 -7.41 -3.23
N ASP A 127 -19.68 -8.18 -3.81
CA ASP A 127 -21.00 -7.68 -4.28
C ASP A 127 -20.87 -6.46 -5.20
N GLY A 128 -19.85 -6.44 -6.07
CA GLY A 128 -19.56 -5.36 -7.00
C GLY A 128 -18.92 -4.13 -6.38
N LYS A 129 -18.53 -4.17 -5.11
CA LYS A 129 -17.95 -3.01 -4.41
C LYS A 129 -16.43 -3.08 -4.42
N LEU A 130 -15.81 -2.06 -4.98
CA LEU A 130 -14.36 -1.86 -4.95
C LEU A 130 -14.06 -0.35 -4.97
N ASP A 131 -13.79 0.21 -3.80
CA ASP A 131 -13.63 1.66 -3.65
C ASP A 131 -12.23 2.14 -4.04
N CYS A 132 -11.21 1.31 -3.82
CA CYS A 132 -9.83 1.65 -4.17
C CYS A 132 -8.96 0.39 -4.30
N VAL A 133 -8.01 0.45 -5.23
CA VAL A 133 -6.93 -0.53 -5.36
C VAL A 133 -5.61 0.13 -4.94
N VAL A 134 -4.86 -0.55 -4.09
CA VAL A 134 -3.49 -0.21 -3.72
C VAL A 134 -2.54 -1.20 -4.39
N ASP A 135 -1.69 -0.72 -5.28
CA ASP A 135 -0.66 -1.53 -5.91
C ASP A 135 0.68 -1.35 -5.19
N ALA A 136 1.02 -2.34 -4.37
CA ALA A 136 2.28 -2.44 -3.63
C ALA A 136 3.16 -3.62 -4.12
N ILE A 137 2.92 -4.11 -5.35
CA ILE A 137 3.73 -5.15 -6.00
C ILE A 137 5.04 -4.53 -6.50
N ASP A 138 6.11 -5.30 -6.54
CA ASP A 138 7.43 -4.86 -7.03
C ASP A 138 7.69 -5.16 -8.53
N THR A 139 6.88 -6.02 -9.14
CA THR A 139 7.03 -6.46 -10.52
C THR A 139 6.42 -5.46 -11.51
N ILE A 140 7.26 -4.85 -12.35
CA ILE A 140 6.84 -3.81 -13.31
C ILE A 140 5.76 -4.29 -14.28
N SER A 141 5.85 -5.53 -14.79
CA SER A 141 4.84 -6.07 -15.70
C SER A 141 3.46 -6.13 -15.05
N ALA A 142 3.36 -6.62 -13.81
CA ALA A 142 2.12 -6.67 -13.06
C ALA A 142 1.56 -5.26 -12.81
N LYS A 143 2.41 -4.31 -12.38
CA LYS A 143 2.01 -2.90 -12.20
C LYS A 143 1.38 -2.28 -13.45
N LEU A 144 1.99 -2.54 -14.61
CA LEU A 144 1.48 -2.03 -15.89
C LEU A 144 0.15 -2.67 -16.29
N THR A 145 0.01 -3.97 -16.05
CA THR A 145 -1.25 -4.69 -16.29
C THR A 145 -2.37 -4.14 -15.40
N ILE A 146 -2.10 -3.97 -14.09
CA ILE A 146 -3.04 -3.41 -13.13
C ILE A 146 -3.42 -1.95 -13.52
N ALA A 147 -2.42 -1.13 -13.86
CA ALA A 147 -2.65 0.27 -14.23
C ALA A 147 -3.50 0.40 -15.51
N LYS A 148 -3.25 -0.48 -16.50
CA LYS A 148 -4.06 -0.51 -17.73
C LYS A 148 -5.49 -0.95 -17.43
N TYR A 149 -5.66 -2.03 -16.67
CA TYR A 149 -6.98 -2.51 -16.27
C TYR A 149 -7.76 -1.44 -15.49
N ALA A 150 -7.11 -0.81 -14.50
CA ALA A 150 -7.75 0.22 -13.69
C ALA A 150 -8.19 1.43 -14.53
N GLN A 151 -7.37 1.86 -15.50
CA GLN A 151 -7.75 2.93 -16.43
C GLN A 151 -8.95 2.55 -17.30
N ASP A 152 -8.95 1.33 -17.84
CA ASP A 152 -9.99 0.89 -18.78
C ASP A 152 -11.36 0.68 -18.08
N HIS A 153 -11.36 0.46 -16.77
CA HIS A 153 -12.57 0.20 -15.96
C HIS A 153 -12.88 1.32 -14.96
N ASP A 154 -12.21 2.48 -15.06
CA ASP A 154 -12.39 3.64 -14.17
C ASP A 154 -12.25 3.28 -12.68
N ILE A 155 -11.30 2.40 -12.35
CA ILE A 155 -11.02 1.97 -10.99
C ILE A 155 -10.00 2.92 -10.36
N ARG A 156 -10.31 3.42 -9.16
CA ARG A 156 -9.36 4.21 -8.38
C ARG A 156 -8.14 3.37 -7.98
N LEU A 157 -6.97 3.80 -8.41
CA LEU A 157 -5.71 3.11 -8.16
C LEU A 157 -4.66 4.06 -7.56
N VAL A 158 -4.00 3.61 -6.50
CA VAL A 158 -2.79 4.25 -5.97
C VAL A 158 -1.63 3.25 -6.05
N SER A 159 -0.59 3.57 -6.81
CA SER A 159 0.55 2.68 -7.02
C SER A 159 1.80 3.16 -6.29
N SER A 160 2.45 2.27 -5.56
CA SER A 160 3.74 2.53 -4.93
C SER A 160 4.87 2.35 -5.93
N MET A 161 5.75 3.33 -6.03
CA MET A 161 7.00 3.18 -6.78
C MET A 161 8.11 2.60 -5.88
N GLY A 162 9.36 2.61 -6.35
CA GLY A 162 10.47 1.98 -5.64
C GLY A 162 10.88 2.70 -4.35
N GLY A 163 10.94 1.95 -3.24
CA GLY A 163 11.47 2.42 -1.96
C GLY A 163 12.86 1.87 -1.61
N ALA A 164 13.47 1.07 -2.51
CA ALA A 164 14.80 0.52 -2.30
C ALA A 164 15.91 1.57 -2.53
N ASN A 165 17.01 1.44 -1.77
CA ASN A 165 18.15 2.36 -1.81
C ASN A 165 17.78 3.82 -1.55
N LYS A 166 16.80 4.06 -0.67
CA LYS A 166 16.30 5.36 -0.26
C LYS A 166 16.41 5.51 1.26
N LEU A 167 16.80 6.71 1.71
CA LEU A 167 17.03 7.03 3.13
C LEU A 167 16.28 8.29 3.59
N HIS A 168 15.76 9.10 2.65
CA HIS A 168 15.13 10.39 2.90
C HIS A 168 13.61 10.34 2.71
N PRO A 169 12.82 9.99 3.74
CA PRO A 169 11.36 9.92 3.64
C PRO A 169 10.71 11.28 3.31
N GLU A 170 11.36 12.39 3.65
CA GLU A 170 10.94 13.74 3.27
C GLU A 170 10.94 13.98 1.75
N CYS A 171 11.58 13.11 0.98
CA CYS A 171 11.55 13.12 -0.49
C CYS A 171 10.35 12.37 -1.09
N LEU A 172 9.52 11.72 -0.28
CA LEU A 172 8.32 11.04 -0.74
C LEU A 172 7.25 12.03 -1.21
N ARG A 173 6.65 11.77 -2.38
CA ARG A 173 5.65 12.63 -3.02
C ARG A 173 4.58 11.80 -3.71
N PHE A 174 3.33 12.27 -3.62
CA PHE A 174 2.29 11.84 -4.56
C PHE A 174 2.34 12.70 -5.81
N ALA A 175 2.21 12.06 -6.97
CA ALA A 175 2.15 12.73 -8.27
C ALA A 175 1.49 11.82 -9.31
N ASP A 176 1.21 12.38 -10.49
CA ASP A 176 1.02 11.53 -11.66
C ASP A 176 2.36 10.89 -12.06
N ILE A 177 2.30 9.70 -12.62
CA ILE A 177 3.52 8.98 -13.06
C ILE A 177 4.37 9.82 -14.02
N PHE A 178 3.74 10.65 -14.84
CA PHE A 178 4.42 11.48 -15.84
C PHE A 178 5.15 12.69 -15.24
N ASP A 179 4.79 13.08 -13.99
CA ASP A 179 5.43 14.18 -13.25
C ASP A 179 6.54 13.71 -12.30
N THR A 180 6.78 12.40 -12.24
CA THR A 180 7.81 11.84 -11.36
C THR A 180 9.23 12.13 -11.86
N VAL A 181 10.18 12.30 -10.94
CA VAL A 181 11.59 12.58 -11.23
C VAL A 181 12.52 11.67 -10.41
N ARG A 182 13.75 11.45 -10.90
CA ARG A 182 14.87 10.78 -10.19
C ARG A 182 14.64 9.36 -9.69
N ASP A 183 13.45 8.80 -9.87
CA ASP A 183 13.13 7.43 -9.46
C ASP A 183 13.32 6.45 -10.63
N PRO A 184 14.18 5.42 -10.49
CA PRO A 184 14.46 4.47 -11.56
C PRO A 184 13.24 3.66 -11.99
N MET A 185 12.40 3.21 -11.03
CA MET A 185 11.18 2.45 -11.34
C MET A 185 10.19 3.35 -12.09
N SER A 186 9.94 4.56 -11.60
CA SER A 186 9.06 5.52 -12.27
C SER A 186 9.52 5.84 -13.69
N ARG A 187 10.83 5.91 -13.94
CA ARG A 187 11.37 6.13 -15.30
C ARG A 187 10.96 5.00 -16.25
N ILE A 188 11.04 3.75 -15.80
CA ILE A 188 10.62 2.60 -16.62
C ILE A 188 9.10 2.62 -16.78
N MET A 189 8.35 2.84 -15.69
CA MET A 189 6.89 2.91 -15.71
C MET A 189 6.40 3.98 -16.68
N ARG A 190 6.94 5.21 -16.66
CA ARG A 190 6.57 6.27 -17.61
C ARG A 190 6.71 5.85 -19.07
N LYS A 191 7.85 5.23 -19.39
CA LYS A 191 8.13 4.75 -20.77
C LYS A 191 7.12 3.70 -21.20
N GLU A 192 6.85 2.75 -20.32
CA GLU A 192 5.96 1.63 -20.63
C GLU A 192 4.48 2.02 -20.57
N CYS A 193 4.08 2.95 -19.70
CA CYS A 193 2.74 3.54 -19.68
C CYS A 193 2.41 4.23 -21.02
N LYS A 194 3.35 5.05 -21.55
CA LYS A 194 3.17 5.68 -22.87
C LYS A 194 2.93 4.66 -23.98
N LYS A 195 3.71 3.57 -24.00
CA LYS A 195 3.57 2.52 -25.02
C LYS A 195 2.24 1.79 -24.96
N ARG A 196 1.65 1.67 -23.76
CA ARG A 196 0.39 0.97 -23.50
C ARG A 196 -0.84 1.88 -23.52
N GLY A 197 -0.67 3.17 -23.81
CA GLY A 197 -1.77 4.15 -23.81
C GLY A 197 -2.36 4.41 -22.43
N ILE A 198 -1.57 4.19 -21.36
CA ILE A 198 -1.96 4.60 -20.00
C ILE A 198 -1.75 6.11 -19.91
N LYS A 199 -2.83 6.85 -19.67
CA LYS A 199 -2.86 8.32 -19.75
C LYS A 199 -2.46 8.99 -18.44
N SER A 200 -2.74 8.32 -17.31
CA SER A 200 -2.50 8.82 -15.95
C SER A 200 -2.32 7.63 -15.01
N LEU A 201 -1.50 7.79 -13.99
CA LEU A 201 -1.37 6.85 -12.89
C LEU A 201 -0.95 7.60 -11.64
N HIS A 202 -1.81 7.58 -10.61
CA HIS A 202 -1.50 8.21 -9.33
C HIS A 202 -0.50 7.35 -8.55
N VAL A 203 0.67 7.93 -8.24
CA VAL A 203 1.77 7.18 -7.64
C VAL A 203 2.34 7.88 -6.40
N LEU A 204 2.84 7.07 -5.46
CA LEU A 204 3.77 7.51 -4.43
C LEU A 204 5.19 7.14 -4.88
N PHE A 205 6.06 8.14 -4.98
CA PHE A 205 7.46 7.96 -5.37
C PHE A 205 8.40 8.81 -4.50
N SER A 206 9.70 8.51 -4.53
CA SER A 206 10.73 9.35 -3.90
C SER A 206 11.50 10.12 -4.96
N CYS A 207 11.61 11.44 -4.80
CA CYS A 207 12.47 12.27 -5.64
C CYS A 207 13.94 12.26 -5.21
N GLU A 208 14.31 11.46 -4.22
CA GLU A 208 15.68 11.23 -3.78
C GLU A 208 16.49 10.49 -4.85
N GLU A 209 17.76 10.84 -5.01
CA GLU A 209 18.69 10.00 -5.75
C GLU A 209 18.99 8.72 -4.97
N SER A 210 18.91 7.57 -5.65
CA SER A 210 19.16 6.30 -4.99
C SER A 210 20.60 6.19 -4.49
N VAL A 211 20.77 5.70 -3.26
CA VAL A 211 22.09 5.36 -2.72
C VAL A 211 22.74 4.33 -3.64
N LYS A 212 23.99 4.57 -4.01
CA LYS A 212 24.79 3.61 -4.78
C LYS A 212 25.21 2.47 -3.87
N THR A 213 24.79 1.26 -4.21
CA THR A 213 25.19 0.03 -3.50
C THR A 213 26.24 -0.71 -4.30
N GLN A 214 27.04 -1.51 -3.62
CA GLN A 214 28.00 -2.41 -4.23
C GLN A 214 27.51 -3.85 -4.15
N PRO A 215 27.91 -4.75 -5.09
CA PRO A 215 27.65 -6.17 -4.96
C PRO A 215 28.24 -6.72 -3.66
N ARG A 216 27.63 -7.73 -3.08
CA ARG A 216 28.19 -8.42 -1.89
C ARG A 216 29.53 -9.09 -2.20
N ASP A 217 29.67 -9.65 -3.40
CA ASP A 217 30.91 -10.19 -3.92
C ASP A 217 31.41 -9.31 -5.09
N PRO A 218 32.36 -8.39 -4.82
CA PRO A 218 32.93 -7.53 -5.85
C PRO A 218 33.68 -8.29 -6.96
N SER A 219 34.06 -9.56 -6.73
CA SER A 219 34.75 -10.40 -7.72
C SER A 219 33.78 -11.00 -8.75
N ASN A 220 32.48 -11.05 -8.43
CA ASN A 220 31.45 -11.55 -9.31
C ASN A 220 30.87 -10.44 -10.21
N ILE A 221 31.49 -10.22 -11.37
CA ILE A 221 31.08 -9.19 -12.35
C ILE A 221 29.66 -9.40 -12.93
N HIS A 222 29.06 -10.58 -12.73
CA HIS A 222 27.70 -10.90 -13.17
C HIS A 222 26.67 -10.71 -12.06
N GLU A 223 27.10 -10.44 -10.83
CA GLU A 223 26.21 -10.21 -9.70
C GLU A 223 25.50 -8.85 -9.89
N ARG A 224 24.17 -8.89 -9.98
CA ARG A 224 23.38 -7.67 -9.97
C ARG A 224 23.53 -7.00 -8.62
N THR A 225 23.77 -5.69 -8.62
CA THR A 225 23.77 -4.87 -7.40
C THR A 225 22.50 -5.14 -6.62
N GLU A 226 22.63 -5.72 -5.43
CA GLU A 226 21.47 -5.99 -4.57
C GLU A 226 20.81 -4.68 -4.13
N LEU A 227 19.49 -4.68 -4.11
CA LEU A 227 18.71 -3.55 -3.62
C LEU A 227 18.62 -3.63 -2.10
N GLY A 228 19.20 -2.65 -1.42
CA GLY A 228 19.04 -2.47 0.02
C GLY A 228 17.71 -1.80 0.36
N THR A 229 17.18 -2.06 1.54
CA THR A 229 15.93 -1.44 1.99
C THR A 229 16.08 -0.99 3.44
N ALA A 230 15.91 0.32 3.69
CA ALA A 230 15.85 0.86 5.04
C ALA A 230 14.60 0.37 5.77
N SER A 231 14.70 0.16 7.07
CA SER A 231 13.60 -0.38 7.88
C SER A 231 12.37 0.53 7.93
N PHE A 232 12.56 1.82 7.77
CA PHE A 232 11.51 2.85 7.90
C PHE A 232 10.92 3.28 6.55
N MET A 233 11.64 3.15 5.43
CA MET A 233 11.18 3.70 4.15
C MET A 233 9.89 3.02 3.64
N PRO A 234 9.82 1.69 3.46
CA PRO A 234 8.58 1.05 3.04
C PRO A 234 7.42 1.20 4.04
N PRO A 235 7.64 1.16 5.38
CA PRO A 235 6.60 1.48 6.33
C PRO A 235 6.00 2.86 6.15
N ILE A 236 6.82 3.91 6.03
CA ILE A 236 6.34 5.28 5.79
C ILE A 236 5.56 5.37 4.47
N MET A 237 6.05 4.73 3.40
CA MET A 237 5.33 4.67 2.13
C MET A 237 3.94 4.02 2.29
N GLY A 238 3.85 2.91 3.02
CA GLY A 238 2.58 2.23 3.31
C GLY A 238 1.61 3.11 4.10
N GLN A 239 2.10 3.80 5.14
CA GLN A 239 1.31 4.74 5.95
C GLN A 239 0.81 5.93 5.11
N MET A 240 1.65 6.49 4.24
CA MET A 240 1.27 7.58 3.33
C MET A 240 0.18 7.16 2.35
N ILE A 241 0.31 5.97 1.73
CA ILE A 241 -0.70 5.44 0.82
C ILE A 241 -2.03 5.20 1.55
N ALA A 242 -2.00 4.61 2.74
CA ALA A 242 -3.19 4.42 3.55
C ALA A 242 -3.86 5.76 3.88
N GLY A 243 -3.08 6.77 4.27
CA GLY A 243 -3.59 8.12 4.51
C GLY A 243 -4.25 8.75 3.29
N GLU A 244 -3.68 8.54 2.09
CA GLU A 244 -4.26 8.99 0.82
C GLU A 244 -5.60 8.28 0.54
N VAL A 245 -5.66 6.97 0.67
CA VAL A 245 -6.87 6.15 0.47
C VAL A 245 -7.97 6.57 1.45
N ILE A 246 -7.63 6.71 2.74
CA ILE A 246 -8.57 7.15 3.79
C ILE A 246 -9.16 8.53 3.46
N ARG A 247 -8.34 9.50 3.06
CA ARG A 247 -8.81 10.84 2.67
C ARG A 247 -9.72 10.78 1.45
N GLN A 248 -9.37 10.01 0.43
CA GLN A 248 -10.16 9.87 -0.79
C GLN A 248 -11.53 9.24 -0.52
N ILE A 249 -11.61 8.18 0.28
CA ILE A 249 -12.87 7.48 0.59
C ILE A 249 -13.74 8.31 1.52
N SER A 250 -13.17 8.87 2.57
CA SER A 250 -13.91 9.65 3.56
C SER A 250 -14.37 11.02 3.03
N GLY A 251 -13.72 11.53 1.99
CA GLY A 251 -13.91 12.91 1.50
C GLY A 251 -13.34 13.97 2.44
N ARG A 252 -12.40 13.60 3.32
CA ARG A 252 -11.76 14.50 4.28
C ARG A 252 -10.31 14.79 3.89
N GLY A 253 -9.91 16.06 3.96
CA GLY A 253 -8.52 16.45 3.75
C GLY A 253 -7.99 16.18 2.36
N ILE A 254 -8.86 16.24 1.33
CA ILE A 254 -8.46 16.13 -0.09
C ILE A 254 -7.69 17.39 -0.52
N GLU A 255 -7.88 18.49 0.20
CA GLU A 255 -7.23 19.77 -0.07
C GLU A 255 -5.72 19.63 0.04
N ARG A 256 -5.03 19.97 -1.05
CA ARG A 256 -3.56 20.03 -1.04
C ARG A 256 -3.13 21.22 -0.20
N VAL A 257 -2.17 21.00 0.67
CA VAL A 257 -1.61 22.03 1.55
C VAL A 257 -0.18 22.30 1.13
N ARG A 258 0.20 23.57 1.00
CA ARG A 258 1.60 23.99 0.79
C ARG A 258 2.42 23.73 2.05
N ALA A 259 3.75 23.77 1.93
CA ALA A 259 4.66 23.60 3.06
C ALA A 259 4.48 24.67 4.15
N ASP A 260 3.92 25.84 3.80
CA ASP A 260 3.57 26.94 4.72
C ASP A 260 2.18 26.79 5.37
N GLY A 261 1.46 25.68 5.09
CA GLY A 261 0.12 25.44 5.62
C GLY A 261 -1.01 26.08 4.82
N GLN A 262 -0.73 26.81 3.74
CA GLN A 262 -1.77 27.38 2.89
C GLN A 262 -2.39 26.31 1.98
N ARG A 263 -3.71 26.40 1.77
CA ARG A 263 -4.42 25.52 0.85
C ARG A 263 -3.97 25.78 -0.59
N LEU A 264 -3.80 24.71 -1.35
CA LEU A 264 -3.65 24.78 -2.79
C LEU A 264 -5.05 24.65 -3.38
N ASP A 265 -5.56 25.73 -3.94
CA ASP A 265 -6.81 25.76 -4.70
C ASP A 265 -6.69 24.89 -5.97
#